data_c5819d918c92580ab092c1d7503dc12e
#
_entry.id   c5819d918c92580ab092c1d7503dc12e
#
_cell.length_a   1.000
_cell.length_b   1.000
_cell.length_c   1.000
_cell.angle_alpha   90.00
_cell.angle_beta   90.00
_cell.angle_gamma   90.00
#
_symmetry.space_group_name_H-M   'P 1'
#
loop_
_entity.id
_entity.type
_entity.pdbx_description
1 polymer ?
#
loop_
_entity_poly.entity_id
_entity_poly.type
_entity_poly.pdbx_seq_one_letter_code
_entity_poly.pdbx_strand_id
1 'polypeptide(L)'
;MYEQCVLSVNVAEVAEQKAVQRKIIHVDMDCFYAAVEMRDDPALRDVPIAISGRSARGVVSTCNYLARKYGIHSAMPTAHALKLCPHLTLVPGRMQVYREVSQQIRAIFERYTDKIEPLSLDEAYLDVSDCEMLHGSATLIAQDIRRAIEDELQLTASAGVAPVKFIAKVASDLNKPNGQYVVTPEDVDSFVADLKLEKIPGVGKVTIQKLHEKGLYVGRDVQNYDRHLLLQQFGKFGQSLWSRAHGVDEREVIVERQRKSVGVERTFSQNISSFEQCWQVVEQLYPELEQRLRKVRPELDIAKQGVKLKFADFQQTTVEHIYPKLDKTQFVDLLKEAMTRQNDREIRLIGLSVGLEVGLKAQQLSFGF
;
A
#
# COMPACT_ATOMS: atom_id res chain seq x y z
N MET A 1 -13.64 17.96 69.08
CA MET A 1 -13.62 19.03 68.06
C MET A 1 -12.67 18.54 66.97
N TYR A 2 -13.22 17.92 65.94
CA TYR A 2 -12.50 17.53 64.74
C TYR A 2 -13.07 18.37 63.60
N GLU A 3 -12.28 19.32 63.14
CA GLU A 3 -12.63 20.11 61.94
C GLU A 3 -12.45 19.24 60.69
N GLN A 4 -13.52 19.03 60.01
CA GLN A 4 -13.52 18.44 58.64
C GLN A 4 -13.07 19.51 57.64
N CYS A 5 -11.85 19.35 57.14
CA CYS A 5 -11.36 20.11 55.99
C CYS A 5 -11.95 19.47 54.72
N VAL A 6 -13.05 20.01 54.19
CA VAL A 6 -13.64 19.62 52.93
C VAL A 6 -12.84 20.35 51.84
N LEU A 7 -11.94 19.65 51.17
CA LEU A 7 -11.33 20.12 49.93
C LEU A 7 -12.40 20.14 48.82
N SER A 8 -12.92 21.30 48.56
CA SER A 8 -13.75 21.58 47.38
C SER A 8 -12.81 21.53 46.14
N VAL A 9 -12.79 20.40 45.47
CA VAL A 9 -12.21 20.28 44.16
C VAL A 9 -13.07 21.09 43.18
N ASN A 10 -12.50 22.12 42.64
CA ASN A 10 -13.13 23.03 41.68
C ASN A 10 -13.35 22.25 40.36
N VAL A 11 -14.54 21.79 40.11
CA VAL A 11 -14.94 20.98 38.92
C VAL A 11 -15.00 21.82 37.63
N ALA A 12 -14.56 23.09 37.69
CA ALA A 12 -14.66 24.05 36.59
C ALA A 12 -13.38 24.18 35.72
N GLU A 13 -12.38 23.34 35.91
CA GLU A 13 -11.11 23.38 35.14
C GLU A 13 -10.78 22.08 34.39
N VAL A 14 -11.75 21.23 34.10
CA VAL A 14 -11.62 20.32 32.96
C VAL A 14 -12.01 21.13 31.73
N ALA A 15 -11.13 22.08 31.34
CA ALA A 15 -11.18 22.66 30.01
C ALA A 15 -11.24 21.48 29.04
N GLU A 16 -12.34 21.41 28.28
CA GLU A 16 -12.42 20.62 27.06
C GLU A 16 -11.18 20.92 26.23
N GLN A 17 -10.14 20.09 26.36
CA GLN A 17 -9.16 19.97 25.30
C GLN A 17 -9.96 19.44 24.11
N LYS A 18 -10.48 20.35 23.28
CA LYS A 18 -10.95 20.04 21.95
C LYS A 18 -9.79 19.25 21.32
N ALA A 19 -9.97 17.92 21.23
CA ALA A 19 -9.03 17.07 20.53
C ALA A 19 -8.79 17.74 19.18
N VAL A 20 -7.51 18.15 18.90
CA VAL A 20 -7.17 18.84 17.67
C VAL A 20 -7.67 17.98 16.52
N GLN A 21 -8.66 18.49 15.82
CA GLN A 21 -9.30 17.77 14.74
C GLN A 21 -8.30 17.58 13.61
N ARG A 22 -7.90 16.34 13.37
CA ARG A 22 -6.94 16.03 12.31
C ARG A 22 -7.50 16.39 10.93
N LYS A 23 -6.61 16.82 10.05
CA LYS A 23 -6.89 17.17 8.67
C LYS A 23 -5.99 16.31 7.78
N ILE A 24 -6.52 15.18 7.34
CA ILE A 24 -5.78 14.20 6.53
C ILE A 24 -6.16 14.35 5.07
N ILE A 25 -5.18 14.49 4.21
CA ILE A 25 -5.33 14.42 2.76
C ILE A 25 -4.73 13.09 2.29
N HIS A 26 -5.45 12.35 1.46
CA HIS A 26 -4.90 11.26 0.67
C HIS A 26 -4.84 11.70 -0.78
N VAL A 27 -3.64 11.72 -1.36
CA VAL A 27 -3.41 12.04 -2.77
C VAL A 27 -3.03 10.76 -3.51
N ASP A 28 -3.63 10.54 -4.67
CA ASP A 28 -3.43 9.36 -5.51
C ASP A 28 -3.38 9.79 -6.99
N MET A 29 -2.29 9.47 -7.66
CA MET A 29 -2.09 9.85 -9.06
C MET A 29 -3.01 9.07 -9.99
N ASP A 30 -3.60 9.75 -10.95
CA ASP A 30 -4.50 9.13 -11.91
C ASP A 30 -3.73 8.26 -12.91
N CYS A 31 -3.97 6.95 -12.89
CA CYS A 31 -3.33 5.93 -13.73
C CYS A 31 -1.81 6.13 -13.92
N PHE A 32 -1.10 6.40 -12.84
CA PHE A 32 0.25 6.98 -12.74
C PHE A 32 1.23 6.57 -13.85
N TYR A 33 1.60 5.29 -13.94
CA TYR A 33 2.59 4.87 -14.94
C TYR A 33 2.08 5.09 -16.37
N ALA A 34 0.81 4.85 -16.62
CA ALA A 34 0.22 5.10 -17.93
C ALA A 34 0.15 6.60 -18.24
N ALA A 35 -0.12 7.44 -17.24
CA ALA A 35 -0.12 8.89 -17.38
C ALA A 35 1.28 9.44 -17.74
N VAL A 36 2.33 8.92 -17.09
CA VAL A 36 3.73 9.26 -17.43
C VAL A 36 4.07 8.89 -18.87
N GLU A 37 3.69 7.69 -19.32
CA GLU A 37 3.93 7.28 -20.71
C GLU A 37 3.15 8.15 -21.71
N MET A 38 1.88 8.48 -21.45
CA MET A 38 1.08 9.37 -22.29
C MET A 38 1.56 10.83 -22.27
N ARG A 39 2.20 11.27 -21.19
CA ARG A 39 2.84 12.58 -21.11
C ARG A 39 4.07 12.63 -22.04
N ASP A 40 4.93 11.63 -21.93
CA ASP A 40 6.22 11.55 -22.63
C ASP A 40 6.05 11.18 -24.12
N ASP A 41 5.00 10.42 -24.45
CA ASP A 41 4.61 10.07 -25.84
C ASP A 41 3.12 10.43 -26.09
N PRO A 42 2.83 11.59 -26.68
CA PRO A 42 1.46 12.01 -26.97
C PRO A 42 0.66 11.08 -27.87
N ALA A 43 1.31 10.22 -28.70
CA ALA A 43 0.62 9.25 -29.53
C ALA A 43 -0.14 8.19 -28.74
N LEU A 44 0.21 8.02 -27.45
CA LEU A 44 -0.45 7.08 -26.53
C LEU A 44 -1.72 7.63 -25.87
N ARG A 45 -2.04 8.93 -26.05
CA ARG A 45 -3.16 9.58 -25.34
C ARG A 45 -4.53 9.10 -25.80
N ASP A 46 -4.66 8.83 -27.09
CA ASP A 46 -5.94 8.54 -27.73
C ASP A 46 -6.18 7.04 -28.00
N VAL A 47 -5.30 6.19 -27.48
CA VAL A 47 -5.40 4.74 -27.61
C VAL A 47 -5.45 4.04 -26.24
N PRO A 48 -6.15 2.90 -26.11
CA PRO A 48 -6.12 2.11 -24.89
C PRO A 48 -4.70 1.54 -24.69
N ILE A 49 -4.09 1.87 -23.55
CA ILE A 49 -2.74 1.38 -23.18
C ILE A 49 -2.75 0.67 -21.83
N ALA A 50 -1.86 -0.31 -21.70
CA ALA A 50 -1.56 -0.95 -20.41
C ALA A 50 -0.04 -1.07 -20.23
N ILE A 51 0.41 -0.74 -19.03
CA ILE A 51 1.80 -0.93 -18.63
C ILE A 51 1.98 -2.39 -18.21
N SER A 52 2.72 -3.14 -18.99
CA SER A 52 2.94 -4.58 -18.77
C SER A 52 4.22 -5.05 -19.42
N GLY A 53 4.81 -6.12 -18.86
CA GLY A 53 5.87 -6.86 -19.55
C GLY A 53 5.32 -7.65 -20.77
N ARG A 54 6.20 -7.92 -21.74
CA ARG A 54 5.87 -8.70 -22.96
C ARG A 54 5.73 -10.21 -22.71
N SER A 55 5.93 -10.68 -21.48
CA SER A 55 5.82 -12.10 -21.14
C SER A 55 4.37 -12.58 -21.26
N ALA A 56 4.16 -13.80 -21.76
CA ALA A 56 2.85 -14.46 -21.79
C ALA A 56 2.19 -14.59 -20.39
N ARG A 57 3.02 -14.56 -19.33
CA ARG A 57 2.61 -14.56 -17.92
C ARG A 57 2.65 -13.15 -17.29
N GLY A 58 2.74 -12.12 -18.11
CA GLY A 58 2.72 -10.72 -17.68
C GLY A 58 1.41 -10.36 -16.99
N VAL A 59 1.51 -9.35 -16.14
CA VAL A 59 0.38 -8.77 -15.41
C VAL A 59 0.35 -7.27 -15.71
N VAL A 60 -0.83 -6.72 -15.91
CA VAL A 60 -1.05 -5.29 -16.05
C VAL A 60 -0.66 -4.59 -14.74
N SER A 61 0.34 -3.71 -14.77
CA SER A 61 0.72 -2.87 -13.63
C SER A 61 -0.31 -1.77 -13.42
N THR A 62 -0.65 -1.06 -14.50
CA THR A 62 -1.75 -0.09 -14.58
C THR A 62 -2.17 0.08 -16.05
N CYS A 63 -3.28 0.77 -16.26
CA CYS A 63 -3.78 1.09 -17.59
C CYS A 63 -4.47 2.45 -17.61
N ASN A 64 -4.55 3.10 -18.77
CA ASN A 64 -5.24 4.37 -18.90
C ASN A 64 -6.78 4.21 -18.83
N TYR A 65 -7.47 5.32 -18.74
CA TYR A 65 -8.94 5.31 -18.61
C TYR A 65 -9.64 4.78 -19.87
N LEU A 66 -9.02 4.87 -21.06
CA LEU A 66 -9.56 4.26 -22.28
C LEU A 66 -9.56 2.73 -22.17
N ALA A 67 -8.48 2.13 -21.68
CA ALA A 67 -8.40 0.69 -21.46
C ALA A 67 -9.37 0.23 -20.34
N ARG A 68 -9.59 1.05 -19.30
CA ARG A 68 -10.54 0.74 -18.22
C ARG A 68 -11.99 0.62 -18.71
N LYS A 69 -12.38 1.30 -19.82
CA LYS A 69 -13.70 1.15 -20.44
C LYS A 69 -13.96 -0.26 -20.96
N TYR A 70 -12.91 -1.03 -21.26
CA TYR A 70 -12.98 -2.45 -21.64
C TYR A 70 -12.92 -3.41 -20.42
N GLY A 71 -12.98 -2.89 -19.19
CA GLY A 71 -12.86 -3.69 -17.98
C GLY A 71 -11.44 -4.08 -17.60
N ILE A 72 -10.41 -3.49 -18.25
CA ILE A 72 -9.01 -3.75 -17.92
C ILE A 72 -8.64 -3.00 -16.65
N HIS A 73 -7.92 -3.66 -15.75
CA HIS A 73 -7.50 -3.10 -14.47
C HIS A 73 -6.13 -3.66 -14.01
N SER A 74 -5.53 -3.01 -13.01
CA SER A 74 -4.28 -3.46 -12.38
C SER A 74 -4.42 -4.89 -11.84
N ALA A 75 -3.32 -5.63 -11.89
CA ALA A 75 -3.21 -7.05 -11.52
C ALA A 75 -3.94 -8.03 -12.47
N MET A 76 -4.60 -7.57 -13.54
CA MET A 76 -5.17 -8.46 -14.55
C MET A 76 -4.08 -9.15 -15.35
N PRO A 77 -4.18 -10.47 -15.66
CA PRO A 77 -3.27 -11.14 -16.59
C PRO A 77 -3.30 -10.45 -17.97
N THR A 78 -2.12 -10.16 -18.53
CA THR A 78 -2.02 -9.46 -19.83
C THR A 78 -2.74 -10.19 -20.95
N ALA A 79 -2.67 -11.54 -20.96
CA ALA A 79 -3.39 -12.35 -21.93
C ALA A 79 -4.92 -12.19 -21.82
N HIS A 80 -5.44 -11.93 -20.63
CA HIS A 80 -6.88 -11.65 -20.45
C HIS A 80 -7.22 -10.23 -20.91
N ALA A 81 -6.38 -9.25 -20.59
CA ALA A 81 -6.56 -7.87 -21.05
C ALA A 81 -6.62 -7.78 -22.59
N LEU A 82 -5.74 -8.51 -23.30
CA LEU A 82 -5.75 -8.59 -24.77
C LEU A 82 -7.00 -9.28 -25.35
N LYS A 83 -7.63 -10.19 -24.61
CA LYS A 83 -8.92 -10.76 -25.01
C LYS A 83 -10.06 -9.77 -24.89
N LEU A 84 -10.04 -8.92 -23.86
CA LEU A 84 -11.04 -7.87 -23.65
C LEU A 84 -10.88 -6.70 -24.63
N CYS A 85 -9.65 -6.36 -25.01
CA CYS A 85 -9.31 -5.29 -25.94
C CYS A 85 -8.20 -5.77 -26.89
N PRO A 86 -8.53 -6.36 -28.06
CA PRO A 86 -7.54 -6.88 -29.00
C PRO A 86 -6.57 -5.84 -29.56
N HIS A 87 -6.97 -4.56 -29.57
CA HIS A 87 -6.15 -3.43 -30.01
C HIS A 87 -5.46 -2.69 -28.86
N LEU A 88 -5.39 -3.31 -27.66
CA LEU A 88 -4.69 -2.77 -26.51
C LEU A 88 -3.19 -2.64 -26.82
N THR A 89 -2.65 -1.43 -26.64
CA THR A 89 -1.21 -1.19 -26.76
C THR A 89 -0.50 -1.52 -25.44
N LEU A 90 0.40 -2.50 -25.49
CA LEU A 90 1.23 -2.87 -24.34
C LEU A 90 2.50 -2.03 -24.33
N VAL A 91 2.70 -1.27 -23.26
CA VAL A 91 3.85 -0.40 -23.06
C VAL A 91 4.73 -0.99 -21.95
N PRO A 92 6.05 -1.23 -22.21
CA PRO A 92 6.99 -1.65 -21.16
C PRO A 92 7.14 -0.58 -20.09
N GLY A 93 7.13 -0.98 -18.81
CA GLY A 93 7.29 -0.05 -17.71
C GLY A 93 8.71 0.50 -17.56
N ARG A 94 8.86 1.81 -17.34
CA ARG A 94 10.12 2.54 -17.10
C ARG A 94 10.26 2.89 -15.61
N MET A 95 10.49 1.89 -14.76
CA MET A 95 10.48 2.04 -13.29
C MET A 95 11.39 3.15 -12.75
N GLN A 96 12.51 3.44 -13.43
CA GLN A 96 13.41 4.52 -13.01
C GLN A 96 12.73 5.89 -13.20
N VAL A 97 12.10 6.12 -14.34
CA VAL A 97 11.36 7.36 -14.64
C VAL A 97 10.23 7.56 -13.64
N TYR A 98 9.47 6.49 -13.33
CA TYR A 98 8.37 6.59 -12.36
C TYR A 98 8.85 6.96 -10.95
N ARG A 99 10.04 6.47 -10.53
CA ARG A 99 10.63 6.86 -9.25
C ARG A 99 11.05 8.34 -9.23
N GLU A 100 11.63 8.82 -10.32
CA GLU A 100 12.03 10.22 -10.45
C GLU A 100 10.82 11.15 -10.41
N VAL A 101 9.76 10.80 -11.14
CA VAL A 101 8.48 11.55 -11.08
C VAL A 101 7.86 11.48 -9.70
N SER A 102 7.88 10.32 -9.03
CA SER A 102 7.40 10.17 -7.66
C SER A 102 8.14 11.07 -6.67
N GLN A 103 9.46 11.27 -6.85
CA GLN A 103 10.24 12.20 -6.04
C GLN A 103 9.83 13.65 -6.28
N GLN A 104 9.53 14.03 -7.53
CA GLN A 104 9.02 15.38 -7.85
C GLN A 104 7.65 15.62 -7.22
N ILE A 105 6.75 14.63 -7.27
CA ILE A 105 5.45 14.69 -6.60
C ILE A 105 5.63 14.88 -5.09
N ARG A 106 6.56 14.13 -4.48
CA ARG A 106 6.85 14.26 -3.06
C ARG A 106 7.36 15.64 -2.69
N ALA A 107 8.23 16.23 -3.51
CA ALA A 107 8.72 17.61 -3.30
C ALA A 107 7.59 18.65 -3.34
N ILE A 108 6.51 18.40 -4.09
CA ILE A 108 5.30 19.23 -4.04
C ILE A 108 4.60 19.08 -2.68
N PHE A 109 4.45 17.84 -2.18
CA PHE A 109 3.81 17.60 -0.86
C PHE A 109 4.57 18.26 0.29
N GLU A 110 5.90 18.22 0.24
CA GLU A 110 6.81 18.78 1.26
C GLU A 110 6.68 20.31 1.42
N ARG A 111 6.03 21.02 0.49
CA ARG A 111 5.72 22.44 0.61
C ARG A 111 4.63 22.73 1.65
N TYR A 112 3.79 21.74 1.96
CA TYR A 112 2.61 21.91 2.82
C TYR A 112 2.76 21.24 4.19
N THR A 113 3.51 20.15 4.28
CA THR A 113 3.73 19.40 5.52
C THR A 113 4.95 18.49 5.42
N ASP A 114 5.59 18.24 6.55
CA ASP A 114 6.62 17.21 6.72
C ASP A 114 6.01 15.85 7.13
N LYS A 115 4.74 15.84 7.56
CA LYS A 115 4.01 14.63 7.96
C LYS A 115 3.43 13.93 6.74
N ILE A 116 4.29 13.24 5.97
CA ILE A 116 3.95 12.53 4.73
C ILE A 116 4.22 11.05 4.91
N GLU A 117 3.22 10.21 4.68
CA GLU A 117 3.33 8.73 4.64
C GLU A 117 3.15 8.22 3.22
N PRO A 118 4.23 7.91 2.48
CA PRO A 118 4.12 7.25 1.19
C PRO A 118 3.61 5.82 1.34
N LEU A 119 2.59 5.46 0.57
CA LEU A 119 2.08 4.08 0.48
C LEU A 119 2.68 3.33 -0.70
N SER A 120 2.90 4.04 -1.80
CA SER A 120 3.49 3.55 -3.05
C SER A 120 4.28 4.68 -3.73
N LEU A 121 4.57 4.57 -5.02
CA LEU A 121 5.17 5.65 -5.81
C LEU A 121 4.16 6.74 -6.20
N ASP A 122 2.86 6.44 -6.15
CA ASP A 122 1.76 7.24 -6.70
C ASP A 122 0.76 7.72 -5.65
N GLU A 123 0.85 7.27 -4.40
CA GLU A 123 -0.08 7.68 -3.36
C GLU A 123 0.59 7.93 -2.01
N ALA A 124 0.07 8.90 -1.29
CA ALA A 124 0.52 9.25 0.06
C ALA A 124 -0.63 9.81 0.92
N TYR A 125 -0.50 9.62 2.25
CA TYR A 125 -1.22 10.42 3.23
C TYR A 125 -0.38 11.63 3.63
N LEU A 126 -1.05 12.77 3.78
CA LEU A 126 -0.50 14.02 4.31
C LEU A 126 -1.34 14.42 5.54
N ASP A 127 -0.70 14.68 6.65
CA ASP A 127 -1.33 15.34 7.78
C ASP A 127 -1.03 16.84 7.72
N VAL A 128 -2.06 17.61 7.39
CA VAL A 128 -1.97 19.08 7.25
C VAL A 128 -2.66 19.81 8.41
N SER A 129 -2.81 19.12 9.55
CA SER A 129 -3.49 19.68 10.73
C SER A 129 -2.85 20.99 11.21
N ASP A 130 -1.51 21.05 11.14
CA ASP A 130 -0.71 22.19 11.62
C ASP A 130 -0.32 23.16 10.47
N CYS A 131 -0.77 22.92 9.24
CA CYS A 131 -0.45 23.78 8.10
C CYS A 131 -1.33 25.04 8.11
N GLU A 132 -0.71 26.21 8.16
CA GLU A 132 -1.41 27.51 8.15
C GLU A 132 -1.64 28.07 6.73
N MET A 133 -1.00 27.48 5.72
CA MET A 133 -1.18 27.90 4.32
C MET A 133 -2.65 27.80 3.91
N LEU A 134 -3.07 28.67 3.01
CA LEU A 134 -4.44 28.71 2.49
C LEU A 134 -5.49 28.73 3.63
N HIS A 135 -5.22 29.53 4.65
CA HIS A 135 -6.05 29.69 5.85
C HIS A 135 -6.24 28.37 6.65
N GLY A 136 -5.28 27.43 6.56
CA GLY A 136 -5.35 26.12 7.22
C GLY A 136 -6.45 25.21 6.67
N SER A 137 -6.95 25.49 5.47
CA SER A 137 -8.00 24.69 4.83
C SER A 137 -7.43 23.49 4.09
N ALA A 138 -7.61 22.27 4.63
CA ALA A 138 -7.19 21.05 3.95
C ALA A 138 -7.81 20.89 2.55
N THR A 139 -9.03 21.39 2.36
CA THR A 139 -9.70 21.40 1.05
C THR A 139 -8.95 22.22 0.04
N LEU A 140 -8.56 23.45 0.40
CA LEU A 140 -7.79 24.36 -0.47
C LEU A 140 -6.37 23.86 -0.69
N ILE A 141 -5.73 23.29 0.34
CA ILE A 141 -4.41 22.66 0.24
C ILE A 141 -4.45 21.51 -0.76
N ALA A 142 -5.44 20.62 -0.69
CA ALA A 142 -5.58 19.52 -1.62
C ALA A 142 -5.82 19.99 -3.07
N GLN A 143 -6.59 21.05 -3.27
CA GLN A 143 -6.78 21.69 -4.58
C GLN A 143 -5.46 22.27 -5.13
N ASP A 144 -4.70 22.95 -4.29
CA ASP A 144 -3.44 23.56 -4.67
C ASP A 144 -2.36 22.54 -5.00
N ILE A 145 -2.27 21.46 -4.21
CA ILE A 145 -1.41 20.28 -4.50
C ILE A 145 -1.74 19.69 -5.88
N ARG A 146 -3.01 19.44 -6.16
CA ARG A 146 -3.44 18.87 -7.43
C ARG A 146 -3.13 19.77 -8.60
N ARG A 147 -3.35 21.07 -8.45
CA ARG A 147 -3.01 22.08 -9.45
C ARG A 147 -1.49 22.15 -9.67
N ALA A 148 -0.68 22.17 -8.61
CA ALA A 148 0.78 22.17 -8.72
C ALA A 148 1.30 20.92 -9.45
N ILE A 149 0.72 19.73 -9.20
CA ILE A 149 1.05 18.51 -9.94
C ILE A 149 0.72 18.65 -11.43
N GLU A 150 -0.43 19.23 -11.76
CA GLU A 150 -0.85 19.42 -13.15
C GLU A 150 0.03 20.44 -13.87
N ASP A 151 0.27 21.60 -13.25
CA ASP A 151 1.04 22.69 -13.84
C ASP A 151 2.54 22.33 -14.02
N GLU A 152 3.15 21.71 -13.02
CA GLU A 152 4.59 21.43 -13.00
C GLU A 152 4.98 20.11 -13.65
N LEU A 153 4.13 19.08 -13.53
CA LEU A 153 4.45 17.73 -13.98
C LEU A 153 3.62 17.26 -15.17
N GLN A 154 2.58 18.02 -15.56
CA GLN A 154 1.64 17.67 -16.63
C GLN A 154 0.96 16.29 -16.38
N LEU A 155 0.68 16.00 -15.13
CA LEU A 155 0.00 14.80 -14.65
C LEU A 155 -1.19 15.22 -13.80
N THR A 156 -2.19 14.34 -13.67
CA THR A 156 -3.32 14.60 -12.77
C THR A 156 -3.28 13.69 -11.55
N ALA A 157 -3.84 14.20 -10.45
CA ALA A 157 -4.05 13.48 -9.22
C ALA A 157 -5.46 13.68 -8.68
N SER A 158 -5.95 12.70 -7.96
CA SER A 158 -7.20 12.80 -7.22
C SER A 158 -6.92 12.84 -5.72
N ALA A 159 -7.73 13.57 -4.97
CA ALA A 159 -7.52 13.76 -3.54
C ALA A 159 -8.78 13.48 -2.73
N GLY A 160 -8.59 12.88 -1.56
CA GLY A 160 -9.62 12.75 -0.53
C GLY A 160 -9.20 13.49 0.73
N VAL A 161 -10.11 14.26 1.31
CA VAL A 161 -9.88 15.01 2.54
C VAL A 161 -10.84 14.52 3.62
N ALA A 162 -10.30 14.13 4.78
CA ALA A 162 -11.11 13.63 5.89
C ALA A 162 -10.37 13.77 7.24
N PRO A 163 -11.06 13.65 8.38
CA PRO A 163 -10.39 13.65 9.69
C PRO A 163 -9.58 12.38 9.97
N VAL A 164 -9.80 11.30 9.22
CA VAL A 164 -9.13 10.01 9.42
C VAL A 164 -8.62 9.39 8.12
N LYS A 165 -7.54 8.63 8.22
CA LYS A 165 -6.79 8.11 7.05
C LYS A 165 -7.62 7.26 6.10
N PHE A 166 -8.35 6.25 6.62
CA PHE A 166 -9.07 5.35 5.72
C PHE A 166 -10.18 6.04 4.95
N ILE A 167 -10.85 7.03 5.54
CA ILE A 167 -11.89 7.82 4.85
C ILE A 167 -11.26 8.69 3.78
N ALA A 168 -10.14 9.38 4.08
CA ALA A 168 -9.41 10.16 3.09
C ALA A 168 -9.02 9.29 1.87
N LYS A 169 -8.56 8.04 2.11
CA LYS A 169 -8.22 7.12 1.01
C LYS A 169 -9.44 6.69 0.20
N VAL A 170 -10.55 6.37 0.84
CA VAL A 170 -11.79 6.04 0.11
C VAL A 170 -12.29 7.23 -0.68
N ALA A 171 -12.26 8.42 -0.07
CA ALA A 171 -12.71 9.66 -0.69
C ALA A 171 -11.91 10.02 -1.94
N SER A 172 -10.60 9.76 -1.98
CA SER A 172 -9.76 10.04 -3.15
C SER A 172 -10.16 9.26 -4.41
N ASP A 173 -10.90 8.15 -4.27
CA ASP A 173 -11.36 7.34 -5.40
C ASP A 173 -12.73 7.75 -5.94
N LEU A 174 -13.51 8.57 -5.22
CA LEU A 174 -14.92 8.84 -5.56
C LEU A 174 -15.08 9.72 -6.79
N ASN A 175 -14.18 10.69 -6.97
CA ASN A 175 -14.23 11.67 -8.06
C ASN A 175 -13.06 11.53 -9.05
N LYS A 176 -12.47 10.31 -9.19
CA LYS A 176 -11.43 10.06 -10.21
C LYS A 176 -11.99 10.09 -11.64
N PRO A 177 -11.23 10.61 -12.63
CA PRO A 177 -9.91 11.23 -12.52
C PRO A 177 -9.96 12.74 -12.22
N ASN A 178 -8.82 13.31 -11.81
CA ASN A 178 -8.58 14.73 -11.56
C ASN A 178 -9.67 15.36 -10.68
N GLY A 179 -10.08 14.64 -9.65
CA GLY A 179 -11.17 15.03 -8.77
C GLY A 179 -10.74 15.14 -7.30
N GLN A 180 -11.63 15.68 -6.50
CA GLN A 180 -11.47 15.79 -5.08
C GLN A 180 -12.79 15.48 -4.38
N TYR A 181 -12.72 14.81 -3.24
CA TYR A 181 -13.88 14.58 -2.37
C TYR A 181 -13.51 14.89 -0.92
N VAL A 182 -14.40 15.60 -0.23
CA VAL A 182 -14.21 16.01 1.15
C VAL A 182 -15.28 15.35 2.02
N VAL A 183 -14.85 14.70 3.09
CA VAL A 183 -15.73 14.21 4.15
C VAL A 183 -15.44 15.06 5.38
N THR A 184 -16.39 15.94 5.72
CA THR A 184 -16.28 16.77 6.92
C THR A 184 -16.44 15.91 8.17
N PRO A 185 -16.02 16.38 9.34
CA PRO A 185 -16.21 15.64 10.59
C PRO A 185 -17.67 15.30 10.88
N GLU A 186 -18.57 16.20 10.53
CA GLU A 186 -20.02 16.04 10.70
C GLU A 186 -20.59 14.96 9.78
N ASP A 187 -19.95 14.75 8.62
CA ASP A 187 -20.38 13.78 7.60
C ASP A 187 -19.82 12.36 7.84
N VAL A 188 -18.85 12.18 8.75
CA VAL A 188 -18.16 10.89 8.96
C VAL A 188 -19.14 9.76 9.21
N ASP A 189 -20.07 9.94 10.17
CA ASP A 189 -20.98 8.88 10.58
C ASP A 189 -21.90 8.42 9.44
N SER A 190 -22.47 9.37 8.70
CA SER A 190 -23.32 9.07 7.54
C SER A 190 -22.51 8.43 6.40
N PHE A 191 -21.32 8.94 6.15
CA PHE A 191 -20.43 8.43 5.11
C PHE A 191 -20.04 6.96 5.37
N VAL A 192 -19.63 6.62 6.59
CA VAL A 192 -19.19 5.25 6.89
C VAL A 192 -20.38 4.29 7.00
N ALA A 193 -21.57 4.76 7.43
CA ALA A 193 -22.77 3.94 7.51
C ALA A 193 -23.16 3.39 6.12
N ASP A 194 -23.08 4.21 5.09
CA ASP A 194 -23.47 3.84 3.72
C ASP A 194 -22.30 3.29 2.88
N LEU A 195 -21.08 3.27 3.46
CA LEU A 195 -19.88 2.80 2.76
C LEU A 195 -19.94 1.29 2.57
N LYS A 196 -19.83 0.84 1.32
CA LYS A 196 -19.67 -0.58 0.98
C LYS A 196 -18.40 -1.14 1.61
N LEU A 197 -18.49 -2.28 2.28
CA LEU A 197 -17.36 -2.89 3.00
C LEU A 197 -16.18 -3.23 2.09
N GLU A 198 -16.44 -3.54 0.81
CA GLU A 198 -15.40 -3.79 -0.20
C GLU A 198 -14.51 -2.58 -0.48
N LYS A 199 -14.97 -1.35 -0.16
CA LYS A 199 -14.20 -0.10 -0.30
C LYS A 199 -13.29 0.17 0.88
N ILE A 200 -13.48 -0.51 2.00
CA ILE A 200 -12.63 -0.33 3.19
C ILE A 200 -11.25 -0.93 2.92
N PRO A 201 -10.16 -0.15 3.05
CA PRO A 201 -8.80 -0.66 2.84
C PRO A 201 -8.50 -1.89 3.70
N GLY A 202 -7.99 -2.97 3.08
CA GLY A 202 -7.72 -4.23 3.76
C GLY A 202 -8.86 -5.27 3.69
N VAL A 203 -10.02 -4.92 3.13
CA VAL A 203 -11.09 -5.88 2.83
C VAL A 203 -10.85 -6.46 1.44
N GLY A 204 -10.26 -7.66 1.38
CA GLY A 204 -10.03 -8.38 0.12
C GLY A 204 -11.19 -9.30 -0.26
N LYS A 205 -11.15 -9.87 -1.46
CA LYS A 205 -12.21 -10.73 -2.02
C LYS A 205 -12.67 -11.86 -1.08
N VAL A 206 -11.73 -12.54 -0.43
CA VAL A 206 -12.06 -13.63 0.51
C VAL A 206 -12.75 -13.11 1.76
N THR A 207 -12.32 -11.96 2.27
CA THR A 207 -12.93 -11.33 3.44
C THR A 207 -14.33 -10.83 3.13
N ILE A 208 -14.52 -10.19 1.96
CA ILE A 208 -15.84 -9.67 1.58
C ILE A 208 -16.86 -10.80 1.40
N GLN A 209 -16.44 -11.94 0.82
CA GLN A 209 -17.32 -13.11 0.72
C GLN A 209 -17.80 -13.58 2.09
N LYS A 210 -16.89 -13.70 3.07
CA LYS A 210 -17.23 -14.09 4.45
C LYS A 210 -18.15 -13.09 5.15
N LEU A 211 -17.98 -11.79 4.87
CA LEU A 211 -18.85 -10.74 5.39
C LEU A 211 -20.27 -10.84 4.79
N HIS A 212 -20.35 -11.03 3.46
CA HIS A 212 -21.63 -11.20 2.78
C HIS A 212 -22.39 -12.45 3.24
N GLU A 213 -21.71 -13.56 3.55
CA GLU A 213 -22.31 -14.77 4.15
C GLU A 213 -22.96 -14.50 5.54
N LYS A 214 -22.57 -13.38 6.17
CA LYS A 214 -23.14 -12.91 7.45
C LYS A 214 -24.18 -11.78 7.28
N GLY A 215 -24.51 -11.43 6.03
CA GLY A 215 -25.42 -10.34 5.72
C GLY A 215 -24.82 -8.94 5.90
N LEU A 216 -23.46 -8.82 5.93
CA LEU A 216 -22.75 -7.56 6.12
C LEU A 216 -22.25 -7.04 4.77
N TYR A 217 -22.85 -5.96 4.26
CA TYR A 217 -22.58 -5.35 2.96
C TYR A 217 -22.04 -3.92 3.07
N VAL A 218 -22.56 -3.15 4.01
CA VAL A 218 -22.22 -1.74 4.25
C VAL A 218 -21.83 -1.49 5.70
N GLY A 219 -21.27 -0.32 5.99
CA GLY A 219 -20.85 0.04 7.36
C GLY A 219 -21.98 -0.07 8.36
N ARG A 220 -23.21 0.35 8.01
CA ARG A 220 -24.40 0.26 8.86
C ARG A 220 -24.70 -1.17 9.32
N ASP A 221 -24.48 -2.16 8.47
CA ASP A 221 -24.68 -3.55 8.85
C ASP A 221 -23.70 -3.96 9.96
N VAL A 222 -22.45 -3.47 9.89
CA VAL A 222 -21.43 -3.71 10.93
C VAL A 222 -21.76 -2.95 12.21
N GLN A 223 -22.24 -1.72 12.12
CA GLN A 223 -22.66 -0.92 13.29
C GLN A 223 -23.76 -1.61 14.10
N ASN A 224 -24.69 -2.27 13.40
CA ASN A 224 -25.81 -2.99 14.00
C ASN A 224 -25.49 -4.45 14.34
N TYR A 225 -24.31 -4.96 13.99
CA TYR A 225 -23.92 -6.34 14.25
C TYR A 225 -23.36 -6.50 15.67
N ASP A 226 -23.52 -7.69 16.25
CA ASP A 226 -22.92 -7.98 17.56
C ASP A 226 -21.40 -7.92 17.49
N ARG A 227 -20.80 -7.02 18.28
CA ARG A 227 -19.35 -6.81 18.32
C ARG A 227 -18.59 -8.06 18.75
N HIS A 228 -19.10 -8.82 19.74
CA HIS A 228 -18.43 -10.03 20.24
C HIS A 228 -18.38 -11.11 19.15
N LEU A 229 -19.48 -11.30 18.43
CA LEU A 229 -19.55 -12.22 17.30
C LEU A 229 -18.59 -11.78 16.17
N LEU A 230 -18.51 -10.49 15.88
CA LEU A 230 -17.61 -9.96 14.88
C LEU A 230 -16.12 -10.24 15.25
N LEU A 231 -15.77 -9.99 16.52
CA LEU A 231 -14.42 -10.27 17.02
C LEU A 231 -14.10 -11.77 17.06
N GLN A 232 -15.05 -12.60 17.47
CA GLN A 232 -14.90 -14.04 17.49
C GLN A 232 -14.63 -14.62 16.09
N GLN A 233 -15.33 -14.12 15.07
CA GLN A 233 -15.25 -14.64 13.71
C GLN A 233 -14.06 -14.09 12.92
N PHE A 234 -13.69 -12.84 13.15
CA PHE A 234 -12.68 -12.13 12.34
C PHE A 234 -11.45 -11.67 13.15
N GLY A 235 -11.38 -11.93 14.45
CA GLY A 235 -10.24 -11.60 15.30
C GLY A 235 -9.86 -10.12 15.25
N LYS A 236 -8.55 -9.84 15.14
CA LYS A 236 -8.03 -8.46 15.05
C LYS A 236 -8.60 -7.67 13.87
N PHE A 237 -8.91 -8.35 12.77
CA PHE A 237 -9.56 -7.70 11.63
C PHE A 237 -10.97 -7.25 11.98
N GLY A 238 -11.75 -8.07 12.70
CA GLY A 238 -13.09 -7.71 13.19
C GLY A 238 -13.06 -6.46 14.06
N GLN A 239 -12.08 -6.32 14.96
CA GLN A 239 -11.88 -5.11 15.75
C GLN A 239 -11.63 -3.88 14.85
N SER A 240 -10.74 -4.01 13.88
CA SER A 240 -10.44 -2.92 12.95
C SER A 240 -11.64 -2.54 12.08
N LEU A 241 -12.42 -3.53 11.65
CA LEU A 241 -13.64 -3.30 10.87
C LEU A 241 -14.71 -2.59 11.69
N TRP A 242 -14.89 -3.02 12.95
CA TRP A 242 -15.79 -2.36 13.89
C TRP A 242 -15.45 -0.88 14.08
N SER A 243 -14.18 -0.58 14.41
CA SER A 243 -13.74 0.81 14.61
C SER A 243 -14.00 1.66 13.35
N ARG A 244 -13.65 1.14 12.17
CA ARG A 244 -13.85 1.87 10.90
C ARG A 244 -15.31 2.06 10.54
N ALA A 245 -16.18 1.10 10.83
CA ALA A 245 -17.61 1.27 10.62
C ALA A 245 -18.21 2.37 11.51
N HIS A 246 -17.54 2.73 12.62
CA HIS A 246 -17.89 3.84 13.49
C HIS A 246 -17.04 5.11 13.22
N GLY A 247 -16.40 5.20 12.06
CA GLY A 247 -15.60 6.37 11.69
C GLY A 247 -14.27 6.53 12.44
N VAL A 248 -13.86 5.52 13.23
CA VAL A 248 -12.66 5.60 14.08
C VAL A 248 -11.44 4.99 13.40
N ASP A 249 -10.38 5.80 13.24
CA ASP A 249 -9.05 5.37 12.80
C ASP A 249 -8.00 6.23 13.51
N GLU A 250 -7.46 5.71 14.61
CA GLU A 250 -6.49 6.41 15.46
C GLU A 250 -5.07 6.42 14.87
N ARG A 251 -4.84 5.70 13.77
CA ARG A 251 -3.50 5.63 13.17
C ARG A 251 -3.02 7.01 12.73
N GLU A 252 -1.85 7.37 13.17
CA GLU A 252 -1.16 8.58 12.74
C GLU A 252 -0.55 8.41 11.34
N VAL A 253 -0.15 9.52 10.72
CA VAL A 253 0.65 9.54 9.50
C VAL A 253 2.08 9.18 9.86
N ILE A 254 2.60 8.06 9.35
CA ILE A 254 3.90 7.50 9.68
C ILE A 254 4.92 8.00 8.64
N VAL A 255 5.72 8.98 9.03
CA VAL A 255 6.73 9.60 8.14
C VAL A 255 7.84 8.61 7.80
N GLU A 256 8.31 7.85 8.78
CA GLU A 256 9.37 6.87 8.61
C GLU A 256 8.88 5.45 8.85
N ARG A 257 8.90 4.65 7.81
CA ARG A 257 8.61 3.22 7.90
C ARG A 257 9.90 2.42 7.83
N GLN A 258 10.20 1.71 8.90
CA GLN A 258 11.33 0.79 8.91
C GLN A 258 11.11 -0.34 7.89
N ARG A 259 12.08 -0.55 7.01
CA ARG A 259 12.08 -1.68 6.07
C ARG A 259 12.32 -2.98 6.82
N LYS A 260 11.42 -3.95 6.65
CA LYS A 260 11.50 -5.26 7.33
C LYS A 260 12.11 -6.37 6.48
N SER A 261 12.20 -6.19 5.18
CA SER A 261 12.77 -7.18 4.26
C SER A 261 13.18 -6.58 2.92
N VAL A 262 14.07 -7.28 2.25
CA VAL A 262 14.43 -7.07 0.84
C VAL A 262 14.29 -8.40 0.13
N GLY A 263 13.74 -8.39 -1.09
CA GLY A 263 13.61 -9.60 -1.89
C GLY A 263 13.65 -9.32 -3.38
N VAL A 264 13.96 -10.37 -4.12
CA VAL A 264 13.90 -10.45 -5.59
C VAL A 264 13.14 -11.70 -5.97
N GLU A 265 12.31 -11.65 -7.01
CA GLU A 265 11.61 -12.85 -7.48
C GLU A 265 11.45 -12.81 -9.00
N ARG A 266 11.38 -13.98 -9.61
CA ARG A 266 11.20 -14.14 -11.05
C ARG A 266 10.18 -15.21 -11.37
N THR A 267 9.16 -14.81 -12.13
CA THR A 267 8.21 -15.73 -12.77
C THR A 267 8.78 -16.18 -14.11
N PHE A 268 8.79 -17.48 -14.36
CA PHE A 268 9.35 -18.06 -15.60
C PHE A 268 8.33 -18.01 -16.74
N SER A 269 8.82 -18.03 -17.98
CA SER A 269 7.97 -18.22 -19.17
C SER A 269 7.44 -19.66 -19.23
N GLN A 270 8.28 -20.65 -18.90
CA GLN A 270 7.95 -22.06 -18.74
C GLN A 270 8.26 -22.51 -17.32
N ASN A 271 7.51 -23.46 -16.81
CA ASN A 271 7.78 -24.03 -15.49
C ASN A 271 9.05 -24.86 -15.50
N ILE A 272 9.70 -24.98 -14.36
CA ILE A 272 10.89 -25.80 -14.14
C ILE A 272 10.64 -26.75 -12.99
N SER A 273 11.43 -27.84 -12.87
CA SER A 273 11.22 -28.85 -11.83
C SER A 273 12.49 -29.38 -11.18
N SER A 274 13.66 -29.29 -11.87
CA SER A 274 14.88 -29.85 -11.30
C SER A 274 15.60 -28.85 -10.39
N PHE A 275 16.40 -29.39 -9.47
CA PHE A 275 17.25 -28.57 -8.58
C PHE A 275 18.23 -27.71 -9.37
N GLU A 276 18.86 -28.27 -10.39
CA GLU A 276 19.86 -27.59 -11.22
C GLU A 276 19.25 -26.36 -11.91
N GLN A 277 18.05 -26.51 -12.49
CA GLN A 277 17.34 -25.39 -13.10
C GLN A 277 17.01 -24.31 -12.06
N CYS A 278 16.53 -24.70 -10.89
CA CYS A 278 16.21 -23.78 -9.81
C CYS A 278 17.46 -23.05 -9.30
N TRP A 279 18.56 -23.77 -9.15
CA TRP A 279 19.82 -23.21 -8.71
C TRP A 279 20.39 -22.17 -9.69
N GLN A 280 20.32 -22.43 -11.00
CA GLN A 280 20.71 -21.45 -12.03
C GLN A 280 19.91 -20.12 -11.87
N VAL A 281 18.64 -20.21 -11.51
CA VAL A 281 17.84 -19.01 -11.25
C VAL A 281 18.28 -18.31 -9.96
N VAL A 282 18.58 -19.05 -8.90
CA VAL A 282 19.14 -18.48 -7.66
C VAL A 282 20.44 -17.73 -7.96
N GLU A 283 21.32 -18.30 -8.77
CA GLU A 283 22.57 -17.65 -9.18
C GLU A 283 22.38 -16.34 -9.94
N GLN A 284 21.32 -16.24 -10.73
CA GLN A 284 20.96 -15.02 -11.45
C GLN A 284 20.31 -13.96 -10.52
N LEU A 285 19.50 -14.39 -9.55
CA LEU A 285 18.79 -13.49 -8.64
C LEU A 285 19.69 -12.97 -7.50
N TYR A 286 20.70 -13.73 -7.11
CA TYR A 286 21.56 -13.38 -5.98
C TYR A 286 22.26 -12.01 -6.15
N PRO A 287 22.90 -11.69 -7.28
CA PRO A 287 23.48 -10.37 -7.49
C PRO A 287 22.44 -9.22 -7.47
N GLU A 288 21.21 -9.49 -7.93
CA GLU A 288 20.13 -8.51 -7.86
C GLU A 288 19.72 -8.25 -6.39
N LEU A 289 19.71 -9.29 -5.56
CA LEU A 289 19.44 -9.19 -4.12
C LEU A 289 20.54 -8.38 -3.42
N GLU A 290 21.82 -8.66 -3.70
CA GLU A 290 22.95 -7.90 -3.18
C GLU A 290 22.85 -6.42 -3.56
N GLN A 291 22.55 -6.11 -4.82
CA GLN A 291 22.42 -4.73 -5.28
C GLN A 291 21.28 -3.98 -4.56
N ARG A 292 20.16 -4.67 -4.26
CA ARG A 292 19.06 -4.09 -3.49
C ARG A 292 19.42 -3.88 -2.04
N LEU A 293 20.21 -4.78 -1.45
CA LEU A 293 20.69 -4.66 -0.06
C LEU A 293 21.63 -3.48 0.13
N ARG A 294 22.53 -3.19 -0.83
CA ARG A 294 23.42 -2.02 -0.77
C ARG A 294 22.69 -0.68 -0.63
N LYS A 295 21.38 -0.64 -0.93
CA LYS A 295 20.52 0.55 -0.79
C LYS A 295 19.77 0.58 0.54
N VAL A 296 19.98 -0.41 1.40
CA VAL A 296 19.37 -0.46 2.73
C VAL A 296 20.20 0.40 3.69
N ARG A 297 19.52 1.02 4.65
CA ARG A 297 20.16 1.85 5.68
C ARG A 297 21.19 1.05 6.48
N PRO A 298 22.36 1.63 6.80
CA PRO A 298 23.45 0.92 7.49
C PRO A 298 23.10 0.38 8.88
N GLU A 299 22.10 0.96 9.54
CA GLU A 299 21.63 0.52 10.87
C GLU A 299 20.78 -0.76 10.84
N LEU A 300 20.44 -1.26 9.66
CA LEU A 300 19.65 -2.49 9.51
C LEU A 300 20.55 -3.67 9.21
N ASP A 301 20.52 -4.66 10.10
CA ASP A 301 21.22 -5.92 9.95
C ASP A 301 20.33 -6.99 9.30
N ILE A 302 20.96 -7.99 8.70
CA ILE A 302 20.26 -9.16 8.18
C ILE A 302 19.92 -10.09 9.35
N ALA A 303 18.63 -10.38 9.54
CA ALA A 303 18.16 -11.32 10.55
C ALA A 303 18.00 -12.73 9.99
N LYS A 304 17.53 -12.86 8.75
CA LYS A 304 17.23 -14.15 8.11
C LYS A 304 17.35 -14.11 6.61
N GLN A 305 17.53 -15.28 6.00
CA GLN A 305 17.46 -15.48 4.56
C GLN A 305 16.36 -16.46 4.22
N GLY A 306 15.76 -16.33 3.04
CA GLY A 306 14.64 -17.16 2.64
C GLY A 306 14.55 -17.42 1.15
N VAL A 307 14.03 -18.60 0.83
CA VAL A 307 13.64 -19.00 -0.53
C VAL A 307 12.12 -19.17 -0.58
N LYS A 308 11.52 -18.59 -1.59
CA LYS A 308 10.10 -18.74 -1.93
C LYS A 308 9.98 -19.52 -3.23
N LEU A 309 9.17 -20.56 -3.23
CA LEU A 309 8.76 -21.27 -4.44
C LEU A 309 7.25 -21.05 -4.63
N LYS A 310 6.84 -20.73 -5.84
CA LYS A 310 5.45 -20.77 -6.25
C LYS A 310 5.27 -21.79 -7.36
N PHE A 311 4.33 -22.69 -7.16
CA PHE A 311 4.09 -23.81 -8.05
C PHE A 311 3.13 -23.46 -9.21
N ALA A 312 2.99 -24.36 -10.18
CA ALA A 312 2.12 -24.18 -11.34
C ALA A 312 0.64 -24.00 -10.96
N ASP A 313 0.20 -24.63 -9.87
CA ASP A 313 -1.14 -24.52 -9.27
C ASP A 313 -1.36 -23.25 -8.44
N PHE A 314 -0.40 -22.31 -8.44
CA PHE A 314 -0.37 -21.07 -7.67
C PHE A 314 -0.21 -21.23 -6.14
N GLN A 315 -0.13 -22.44 -5.62
CA GLN A 315 0.30 -22.64 -4.24
C GLN A 315 1.76 -22.20 -4.07
N GLN A 316 2.11 -21.79 -2.86
CA GLN A 316 3.47 -21.33 -2.58
C GLN A 316 3.97 -21.88 -1.25
N THR A 317 5.29 -22.03 -1.17
CA THR A 317 6.00 -22.32 0.07
C THR A 317 7.13 -21.32 0.24
N THR A 318 7.44 -21.01 1.49
CA THR A 318 8.60 -20.18 1.86
C THR A 318 9.37 -20.92 2.94
N VAL A 319 10.67 -21.00 2.78
CA VAL A 319 11.61 -21.50 3.78
C VAL A 319 12.50 -20.36 4.18
N GLU A 320 12.59 -20.09 5.47
CA GLU A 320 13.42 -19.00 6.03
C GLU A 320 14.20 -19.52 7.23
N HIS A 321 15.49 -19.23 7.30
CA HIS A 321 16.34 -19.52 8.44
C HIS A 321 17.08 -18.28 8.91
N ILE A 322 17.47 -18.26 10.18
CA ILE A 322 18.23 -17.17 10.79
C ILE A 322 19.67 -17.25 10.28
N TYR A 323 20.07 -16.23 9.51
CA TYR A 323 21.42 -16.05 9.02
C TYR A 323 21.79 -14.56 9.13
N PRO A 324 22.78 -14.21 9.95
CA PRO A 324 23.10 -12.80 10.25
C PRO A 324 23.88 -12.10 9.13
N LYS A 325 24.25 -12.82 8.07
CA LYS A 325 24.98 -12.29 6.91
C LYS A 325 24.42 -12.91 5.64
N LEU A 326 24.42 -12.11 4.56
CA LEU A 326 24.08 -12.64 3.25
C LEU A 326 25.15 -13.63 2.81
N ASP A 327 24.74 -14.86 2.57
CA ASP A 327 25.61 -15.94 2.12
C ASP A 327 24.89 -16.78 1.06
N LYS A 328 25.49 -16.83 -0.15
CA LYS A 328 24.95 -17.57 -1.29
C LYS A 328 24.82 -19.06 -1.01
N THR A 329 25.77 -19.62 -0.24
CA THR A 329 25.81 -21.07 0.04
C THR A 329 24.61 -21.53 0.86
N GLN A 330 24.08 -20.65 1.71
CA GLN A 330 22.90 -20.96 2.53
C GLN A 330 21.63 -21.10 1.69
N PHE A 331 21.57 -20.47 0.53
CA PHE A 331 20.42 -20.64 -0.39
C PHE A 331 20.35 -22.06 -0.99
N VAL A 332 21.45 -22.83 -1.01
CA VAL A 332 21.44 -24.25 -1.42
C VAL A 332 20.56 -25.06 -0.50
N ASP A 333 20.75 -24.92 0.81
CA ASP A 333 20.01 -25.69 1.81
C ASP A 333 18.55 -25.22 1.89
N LEU A 334 18.32 -23.90 1.84
CA LEU A 334 16.97 -23.34 1.78
C LEU A 334 16.20 -23.80 0.54
N LEU A 335 16.85 -23.88 -0.62
CA LEU A 335 16.24 -24.37 -1.85
C LEU A 335 15.94 -25.87 -1.77
N LYS A 336 16.88 -26.69 -1.28
CA LYS A 336 16.67 -28.13 -1.07
C LYS A 336 15.46 -28.37 -0.17
N GLU A 337 15.41 -27.69 0.98
CA GLU A 337 14.27 -27.79 1.90
C GLU A 337 12.96 -27.33 1.26
N ALA A 338 12.94 -26.21 0.54
CA ALA A 338 11.74 -25.75 -0.15
C ALA A 338 11.25 -26.75 -1.20
N MET A 339 12.17 -27.43 -1.90
CA MET A 339 11.84 -28.44 -2.90
C MET A 339 11.32 -29.74 -2.31
N THR A 340 11.58 -30.09 -1.05
CA THR A 340 10.92 -31.25 -0.41
C THR A 340 9.41 -31.11 -0.35
N ARG A 341 8.90 -29.85 -0.43
CA ARG A 341 7.47 -29.52 -0.41
C ARG A 341 6.86 -29.44 -1.82
N GLN A 342 7.64 -29.77 -2.85
CA GLN A 342 7.23 -29.67 -4.26
C GLN A 342 6.12 -30.68 -4.61
N ASN A 343 6.20 -31.92 -4.14
CA ASN A 343 5.22 -32.97 -4.39
C ASN A 343 4.88 -33.09 -5.89
N ASP A 344 5.88 -33.32 -6.74
CA ASP A 344 5.82 -33.45 -8.20
C ASP A 344 5.21 -32.23 -8.96
N ARG A 345 4.98 -31.12 -8.28
CA ARG A 345 4.50 -29.89 -8.93
C ARG A 345 5.64 -29.15 -9.61
N GLU A 346 5.40 -28.64 -10.80
CA GLU A 346 6.34 -27.74 -11.46
C GLU A 346 6.41 -26.39 -10.76
N ILE A 347 7.58 -25.77 -10.77
CA ILE A 347 7.87 -24.47 -10.16
C ILE A 347 7.68 -23.38 -11.21
N ARG A 348 6.81 -22.43 -10.89
CA ARG A 348 6.45 -21.27 -11.71
C ARG A 348 7.27 -20.03 -11.41
N LEU A 349 7.67 -19.85 -10.14
CA LEU A 349 8.40 -18.68 -9.66
C LEU A 349 9.37 -19.08 -8.55
N ILE A 350 10.54 -18.45 -8.56
CA ILE A 350 11.49 -18.46 -7.45
C ILE A 350 11.70 -17.04 -6.95
N GLY A 351 11.77 -16.88 -5.62
CA GLY A 351 12.13 -15.64 -4.94
C GLY A 351 13.21 -15.88 -3.89
N LEU A 352 14.13 -14.92 -3.78
CA LEU A 352 15.11 -14.82 -2.69
C LEU A 352 14.76 -13.63 -1.83
N SER A 353 14.90 -13.76 -0.52
CA SER A 353 14.62 -12.66 0.41
C SER A 353 15.58 -12.68 1.60
N VAL A 354 15.74 -11.51 2.21
CA VAL A 354 16.34 -11.33 3.53
C VAL A 354 15.37 -10.57 4.42
N GLY A 355 15.20 -11.03 5.65
CA GLY A 355 14.57 -10.27 6.71
C GLY A 355 15.59 -9.31 7.33
N LEU A 356 15.12 -8.14 7.75
CA LEU A 356 15.95 -7.08 8.33
C LEU A 356 15.46 -6.76 9.74
N GLU A 357 16.40 -6.43 10.63
CA GLU A 357 16.15 -5.96 11.99
C GLU A 357 17.06 -4.77 12.33
N VAL A 358 16.71 -4.04 13.38
CA VAL A 358 17.58 -2.97 13.88
C VAL A 358 18.78 -3.61 14.54
N GLY A 359 19.99 -3.26 14.10
CA GLY A 359 21.23 -3.77 14.66
C GLY A 359 21.39 -3.42 16.15
N LEU A 360 22.00 -4.33 16.91
CA LEU A 360 22.24 -4.16 18.35
C LEU A 360 22.96 -2.85 18.68
N LYS A 361 23.83 -2.37 17.78
CA LYS A 361 24.51 -1.07 17.92
C LYS A 361 23.57 0.13 17.92
N ALA A 362 22.47 0.06 17.17
CA ALA A 362 21.47 1.12 17.12
C ALA A 362 20.53 1.07 18.36
N GLN A 363 20.28 -0.12 18.91
CA GLN A 363 19.49 -0.28 20.14
C GLN A 363 20.18 0.30 21.36
N GLN A 364 21.52 0.22 21.42
CA GLN A 364 22.30 0.72 22.57
C GLN A 364 22.35 2.25 22.66
N LEU A 365 22.07 2.97 21.57
CA LEU A 365 22.02 4.44 21.55
C LEU A 365 20.65 5.00 21.97
N SER A 366 19.60 4.18 22.01
CA SER A 366 18.25 4.61 22.42
C SER A 366 17.98 4.57 23.93
N PHE A 367 18.94 4.09 24.73
CA PHE A 367 18.90 4.12 26.19
C PHE A 367 19.78 5.26 26.79
N GLY A 368 19.85 6.39 26.10
CA GLY A 368 20.46 7.62 26.61
C GLY A 368 19.44 8.39 27.43
N PHE A 369 19.65 8.43 28.70
CA PHE A 369 19.11 9.19 29.84
C PHE A 369 18.22 10.37 29.55
#